data_876cd245e0781252247542d9129c5f73
#
_entry.id   876cd245e0781252247542d9129c5f73
#
_cell.length_a   1.000
_cell.length_b   1.000
_cell.length_c   1.000
_cell.angle_alpha   90.00
_cell.angle_beta   90.00
_cell.angle_gamma   90.00
#
_symmetry.space_group_name_H-M   'P 1'
#
loop_
_entity.id
_entity.type
_entity.pdbx_description
1 polymer ?
#
loop_
_entity_poly.entity_id
_entity_poly.type
_entity_poly.pdbx_seq_one_letter_code
_entity_poly.pdbx_strand_id
1 'polypeptide(L)'
;MHKNYFLLPVMVILFFHTSIIAQKYDSLAEAVYNKNIEKINTLLESSIDINITTKEYPSTVLFIACSFNDFDDIVSFLISKGAKINIKGKDGKTPLMLAASNSLESTKILLEHGADVKIKADDGMTAFLQCTFGIISKKVTTDVMDLLLKNGANVNDALTGKDTPGWTALMLASINGDYELAKYLIIHGANVNHTSNEGITALSLAKQEKYDNIVMLLKKHGALE
;
A
#
# COMPACT_ATOMS: atom_id res chain seq x y z
N MET A 1 -3.87 -14.91 20.39
CA MET A 1 -4.57 -13.65 20.73
C MET A 1 -4.42 -12.70 19.55
N HIS A 2 -5.39 -12.71 18.62
CA HIS A 2 -5.38 -11.80 17.47
C HIS A 2 -5.69 -10.40 17.95
N LYS A 3 -4.68 -9.52 17.95
CA LYS A 3 -4.92 -8.07 18.06
C LYS A 3 -5.27 -7.56 16.68
N ASN A 4 -6.55 -7.36 16.45
CA ASN A 4 -7.08 -6.60 15.33
C ASN A 4 -6.52 -5.18 15.38
N TYR A 5 -5.53 -4.88 14.52
CA TYR A 5 -5.23 -3.50 14.15
C TYR A 5 -6.25 -3.03 13.10
N PHE A 6 -7.50 -3.00 13.53
CA PHE A 6 -8.57 -2.43 12.75
C PHE A 6 -8.72 -0.95 13.12
N LEU A 7 -8.53 -0.10 12.10
CA LEU A 7 -9.25 1.16 11.91
C LEU A 7 -9.51 1.94 13.20
N LEU A 8 -8.59 2.82 13.54
CA LEU A 8 -8.99 3.99 14.29
C LEU A 8 -10.02 4.74 13.44
N PRO A 9 -11.26 4.86 13.91
CA PRO A 9 -12.21 5.71 13.23
C PRO A 9 -11.63 7.13 13.25
N VAL A 10 -11.59 7.75 12.06
CA VAL A 10 -11.38 9.17 11.93
C VAL A 10 -12.62 9.84 12.53
N MET A 11 -12.73 9.85 13.83
CA MET A 11 -13.65 10.67 14.60
C MET A 11 -13.14 10.81 16.03
N VAL A 12 -12.25 11.77 16.21
CA VAL A 12 -12.31 12.59 17.41
C VAL A 12 -12.11 14.02 16.96
N ILE A 13 -13.22 14.67 16.68
CA ILE A 13 -13.32 16.13 16.73
C ILE A 13 -13.07 16.50 18.19
N LEU A 14 -11.85 16.96 18.48
CA LEU A 14 -11.60 17.70 19.69
C LEU A 14 -11.11 19.10 19.30
N PHE A 15 -12.05 20.00 19.49
CA PHE A 15 -11.86 21.45 19.51
C PHE A 15 -10.57 21.82 20.24
N PHE A 16 -9.68 22.61 19.59
CA PHE A 16 -9.11 23.86 20.06
C PHE A 16 -8.00 24.33 19.12
N HIS A 17 -8.22 25.50 18.49
CA HIS A 17 -7.25 26.29 17.72
C HIS A 17 -6.55 25.56 16.56
N THR A 18 -7.33 24.96 15.66
CA THR A 18 -6.81 24.56 14.35
C THR A 18 -6.45 25.83 13.56
N SER A 19 -5.24 25.83 13.00
CA SER A 19 -4.85 26.88 12.07
C SER A 19 -5.85 26.92 10.89
N ILE A 20 -5.98 28.06 10.22
CA ILE A 20 -6.81 28.20 9.01
C ILE A 20 -6.48 27.10 7.99
N ILE A 21 -5.21 26.70 7.95
CA ILE A 21 -4.73 25.64 7.06
C ILE A 21 -5.32 24.27 7.45
N ALA A 22 -5.33 23.93 8.75
CA ALA A 22 -5.93 22.69 9.24
C ALA A 22 -7.44 22.66 8.94
N GLN A 23 -8.15 23.73 9.17
CA GLN A 23 -9.58 23.83 8.86
C GLN A 23 -9.88 23.66 7.36
N LYS A 24 -9.04 24.22 6.49
CA LYS A 24 -9.13 24.03 5.03
C LYS A 24 -8.88 22.58 4.63
N TYR A 25 -7.87 21.93 5.25
CA TYR A 25 -7.60 20.52 5.04
C TYR A 25 -8.78 19.66 5.47
N ASP A 26 -9.29 19.86 6.69
CA ASP A 26 -10.41 19.09 7.25
C ASP A 26 -11.65 19.17 6.35
N SER A 27 -11.98 20.38 5.87
CA SER A 27 -13.13 20.58 4.97
C SER A 27 -12.96 19.85 3.63
N LEU A 28 -11.74 19.83 3.06
CA LEU A 28 -11.46 19.14 1.81
C LEU A 28 -11.42 17.61 2.04
N ALA A 29 -10.83 17.16 3.13
CA ALA A 29 -10.76 15.74 3.50
C ALA A 29 -12.15 15.16 3.77
N GLU A 30 -13.01 15.90 4.47
CA GLU A 30 -14.41 15.54 4.71
C GLU A 30 -15.20 15.42 3.39
N ALA A 31 -15.03 16.38 2.47
CA ALA A 31 -15.67 16.35 1.17
C ALA A 31 -15.24 15.13 0.33
N VAL A 32 -13.94 14.78 0.37
CA VAL A 32 -13.40 13.57 -0.28
C VAL A 32 -13.96 12.32 0.38
N TYR A 33 -13.95 12.21 1.71
CA TYR A 33 -14.48 11.07 2.44
C TYR A 33 -15.96 10.81 2.12
N ASN A 34 -16.75 11.89 1.99
CA ASN A 34 -18.17 11.81 1.65
C ASN A 34 -18.42 11.68 0.13
N LYS A 35 -17.39 11.55 -0.69
CA LYS A 35 -17.46 11.51 -2.17
C LYS A 35 -18.23 12.69 -2.77
N ASN A 36 -18.22 13.84 -2.12
CA ASN A 36 -18.97 15.01 -2.55
C ASN A 36 -18.16 15.84 -3.56
N ILE A 37 -18.22 15.44 -4.83
CA ILE A 37 -17.49 16.08 -5.94
C ILE A 37 -17.84 17.58 -6.07
N GLU A 38 -19.12 17.96 -5.88
CA GLU A 38 -19.55 19.35 -5.95
C GLU A 38 -18.89 20.18 -4.85
N LYS A 39 -18.87 19.67 -3.62
CA LYS A 39 -18.20 20.32 -2.51
C LYS A 39 -16.69 20.43 -2.71
N ILE A 40 -16.04 19.37 -3.24
CA ILE A 40 -14.62 19.41 -3.57
C ILE A 40 -14.36 20.54 -4.58
N ASN A 41 -15.14 20.63 -5.67
CA ASN A 41 -15.00 21.70 -6.67
C ASN A 41 -15.13 23.08 -6.03
N THR A 42 -16.18 23.31 -5.25
CA THR A 42 -16.40 24.59 -4.57
C THR A 42 -15.21 25.00 -3.69
N LEU A 43 -14.65 24.03 -2.96
CA LEU A 43 -13.49 24.27 -2.10
C LEU A 43 -12.24 24.62 -2.92
N LEU A 44 -12.00 23.93 -4.05
CA LEU A 44 -10.88 24.22 -4.94
C LEU A 44 -11.04 25.60 -5.63
N GLU A 45 -12.25 25.98 -6.05
CA GLU A 45 -12.55 27.30 -6.59
C GLU A 45 -12.32 28.42 -5.55
N SER A 46 -12.47 28.14 -4.25
CA SER A 46 -12.12 29.04 -3.16
C SER A 46 -10.61 29.11 -2.86
N SER A 47 -9.77 28.64 -3.80
CA SER A 47 -8.30 28.66 -3.71
C SER A 47 -7.72 27.78 -2.60
N ILE A 48 -8.38 26.68 -2.27
CA ILE A 48 -7.77 25.63 -1.45
C ILE A 48 -6.84 24.80 -2.32
N ASP A 49 -5.59 24.64 -1.88
CA ASP A 49 -4.63 23.76 -2.58
C ASP A 49 -5.05 22.30 -2.43
N ILE A 50 -5.29 21.59 -3.54
CA ILE A 50 -5.62 20.18 -3.56
C ILE A 50 -4.52 19.29 -2.93
N ASN A 51 -3.30 19.79 -2.89
CA ASN A 51 -2.14 19.13 -2.30
C ASN A 51 -1.84 19.59 -0.87
N ILE A 52 -2.79 20.29 -0.25
CA ILE A 52 -2.65 20.77 1.12
C ILE A 52 -2.40 19.60 2.09
N THR A 53 -1.47 19.81 3.01
CA THR A 53 -1.19 18.92 4.15
C THR A 53 -1.05 19.74 5.42
N THR A 54 -1.13 19.10 6.58
CA THR A 54 -0.88 19.74 7.88
C THR A 54 0.19 18.95 8.64
N LYS A 55 0.67 19.49 9.77
CA LYS A 55 1.60 18.75 10.64
C LYS A 55 0.93 17.51 11.24
N GLU A 56 -0.35 17.62 11.57
CA GLU A 56 -1.16 16.53 12.12
C GLU A 56 -1.52 15.50 11.03
N TYR A 57 -1.74 15.98 9.80
CA TYR A 57 -2.13 15.17 8.64
C TYR A 57 -1.17 15.41 7.48
N PRO A 58 0.01 14.78 7.48
CA PRO A 58 1.03 14.98 6.46
C PRO A 58 0.71 14.28 5.12
N SER A 59 -0.52 13.85 4.94
CA SER A 59 -0.99 13.15 3.73
C SER A 59 -2.01 14.00 2.98
N THR A 60 -1.97 13.97 1.64
CA THR A 60 -2.92 14.69 0.79
C THR A 60 -4.28 13.99 0.73
N VAL A 61 -5.30 14.68 0.21
CA VAL A 61 -6.63 14.06 0.01
C VAL A 61 -6.62 12.95 -1.04
N LEU A 62 -5.69 12.95 -1.98
CA LEU A 62 -5.48 11.82 -2.90
C LEU A 62 -5.03 10.57 -2.14
N PHE A 63 -4.17 10.73 -1.12
CA PHE A 63 -3.76 9.63 -0.25
C PHE A 63 -4.96 9.04 0.52
N ILE A 64 -5.88 9.90 1.00
CA ILE A 64 -7.13 9.46 1.64
C ILE A 64 -7.97 8.66 0.66
N ALA A 65 -8.21 9.18 -0.54
CA ALA A 65 -9.03 8.49 -1.55
C ALA A 65 -8.47 7.10 -1.89
N CYS A 66 -7.14 6.96 -2.02
CA CYS A 66 -6.49 5.67 -2.31
C CYS A 66 -6.55 4.65 -1.15
N SER A 67 -6.99 5.06 0.04
CA SER A 67 -7.15 4.15 1.19
C SER A 67 -8.43 3.31 1.13
N PHE A 68 -9.32 3.59 0.19
CA PHE A 68 -10.63 2.94 0.05
C PHE A 68 -10.74 2.24 -1.31
N ASN A 69 -11.48 1.14 -1.36
CA ASN A 69 -11.65 0.29 -2.54
C ASN A 69 -12.73 0.76 -3.52
N ASP A 70 -13.55 1.71 -3.12
CA ASP A 70 -14.69 2.20 -3.91
C ASP A 70 -14.60 3.71 -4.20
N PHE A 71 -13.36 4.25 -4.24
CA PHE A 71 -13.08 5.67 -4.45
C PHE A 71 -12.43 5.97 -5.80
N ASP A 72 -12.50 5.05 -6.76
CA ASP A 72 -11.81 5.17 -8.06
C ASP A 72 -12.21 6.44 -8.83
N ASP A 73 -13.50 6.80 -8.79
CA ASP A 73 -14.02 8.04 -9.38
C ASP A 73 -13.41 9.28 -8.71
N ILE A 74 -13.28 9.24 -7.38
CA ILE A 74 -12.67 10.33 -6.61
C ILE A 74 -11.18 10.42 -6.90
N VAL A 75 -10.47 9.29 -6.99
CA VAL A 75 -9.05 9.24 -7.36
C VAL A 75 -8.86 9.88 -8.74
N SER A 76 -9.63 9.45 -9.74
CA SER A 76 -9.59 10.01 -11.09
C SER A 76 -9.90 11.50 -11.09
N PHE A 77 -10.93 11.92 -10.37
CA PHE A 77 -11.32 13.32 -10.26
C PHE A 77 -10.22 14.17 -9.62
N LEU A 78 -9.64 13.75 -8.50
CA LEU A 78 -8.56 14.51 -7.82
C LEU A 78 -7.33 14.65 -8.73
N ILE A 79 -6.97 13.60 -9.47
CA ILE A 79 -5.87 13.65 -10.43
C ILE A 79 -6.17 14.66 -11.54
N SER A 80 -7.39 14.67 -12.08
CA SER A 80 -7.82 15.64 -13.11
C SER A 80 -7.76 17.10 -12.62
N LYS A 81 -7.84 17.31 -11.30
CA LYS A 81 -7.72 18.63 -10.65
C LYS A 81 -6.29 18.99 -10.23
N GLY A 82 -5.30 18.20 -10.62
CA GLY A 82 -3.89 18.47 -10.37
C GLY A 82 -3.34 17.93 -9.05
N ALA A 83 -3.97 16.90 -8.49
CA ALA A 83 -3.39 16.20 -7.34
C ALA A 83 -2.04 15.59 -7.73
N LYS A 84 -1.01 15.86 -6.90
CA LYS A 84 0.34 15.32 -7.11
C LYS A 84 0.38 13.83 -6.73
N ILE A 85 0.75 13.00 -7.69
CA ILE A 85 0.63 11.54 -7.62
C ILE A 85 1.68 10.89 -6.71
N ASN A 86 2.90 11.42 -6.71
CA ASN A 86 4.06 10.83 -6.02
C ASN A 86 4.40 11.50 -4.68
N ILE A 87 3.47 12.29 -4.09
CA ILE A 87 3.68 12.86 -2.76
C ILE A 87 3.76 11.75 -1.72
N LYS A 88 4.81 11.79 -0.91
CA LYS A 88 4.92 10.95 0.27
C LYS A 88 4.07 11.53 1.42
N GLY A 89 3.21 10.70 1.97
CA GLY A 89 2.46 11.00 3.19
C GLY A 89 3.23 10.57 4.43
N LYS A 90 2.50 10.27 5.49
CA LYS A 90 3.06 9.74 6.74
C LYS A 90 3.87 8.47 6.47
N ASP A 91 4.97 8.30 7.19
CA ASP A 91 5.86 7.14 7.09
C ASP A 91 6.44 6.91 5.68
N GLY A 92 6.48 7.97 4.85
CA GLY A 92 7.03 7.92 3.49
C GLY A 92 6.18 7.19 2.46
N LYS A 93 4.96 6.78 2.80
CA LYS A 93 4.05 6.06 1.89
C LYS A 93 3.51 6.96 0.78
N THR A 94 3.25 6.36 -0.39
CA THR A 94 2.65 7.05 -1.55
C THR A 94 1.19 6.64 -1.76
N PRO A 95 0.37 7.42 -2.51
CA PRO A 95 -0.97 7.01 -2.92
C PRO A 95 -0.99 5.66 -3.62
N LEU A 96 0.01 5.35 -4.47
CA LEU A 96 0.12 4.06 -5.16
C LEU A 96 0.24 2.88 -4.19
N MET A 97 0.97 3.03 -3.09
CA MET A 97 1.09 1.96 -2.08
C MET A 97 -0.26 1.64 -1.46
N LEU A 98 -1.09 2.65 -1.18
CA LEU A 98 -2.42 2.43 -0.63
C LEU A 98 -3.37 1.81 -1.67
N ALA A 99 -3.41 2.37 -2.87
CA ALA A 99 -4.23 1.83 -3.95
C ALA A 99 -3.88 0.35 -4.22
N ALA A 100 -2.59 0.00 -4.27
CA ALA A 100 -2.13 -1.36 -4.54
C ALA A 100 -2.64 -2.41 -3.55
N SER A 101 -3.04 -2.03 -2.33
CA SER A 101 -3.63 -2.95 -1.35
C SER A 101 -5.16 -2.87 -1.27
N ASN A 102 -5.81 -1.96 -1.99
CA ASN A 102 -7.24 -1.72 -1.85
C ASN A 102 -8.03 -1.78 -3.17
N SER A 103 -7.48 -1.29 -4.29
CA SER A 103 -8.21 -1.19 -5.56
C SER A 103 -7.31 -1.41 -6.77
N LEU A 104 -7.68 -2.36 -7.63
CA LEU A 104 -7.02 -2.55 -8.93
C LEU A 104 -7.22 -1.32 -9.82
N GLU A 105 -8.42 -0.75 -9.86
CA GLU A 105 -8.73 0.38 -10.74
C GLU A 105 -7.99 1.64 -10.29
N SER A 106 -8.02 1.99 -9.01
CA SER A 106 -7.21 3.12 -8.50
C SER A 106 -5.71 2.93 -8.76
N THR A 107 -5.19 1.69 -8.64
CA THR A 107 -3.79 1.38 -8.98
C THR A 107 -3.50 1.66 -10.45
N LYS A 108 -4.38 1.22 -11.35
CA LYS A 108 -4.27 1.44 -12.79
C LYS A 108 -4.30 2.93 -13.13
N ILE A 109 -5.28 3.67 -12.60
CA ILE A 109 -5.41 5.11 -12.80
C ILE A 109 -4.12 5.84 -12.39
N LEU A 110 -3.58 5.52 -11.22
CA LEU A 110 -2.34 6.14 -10.72
C LEU A 110 -1.14 5.85 -11.64
N LEU A 111 -0.98 4.60 -12.08
CA LEU A 111 0.11 4.20 -12.97
C LEU A 111 0.02 4.86 -14.34
N GLU A 112 -1.18 4.95 -14.92
CA GLU A 112 -1.45 5.65 -16.19
C GLU A 112 -1.09 7.14 -16.12
N HIS A 113 -1.15 7.73 -14.91
CA HIS A 113 -0.80 9.13 -14.67
C HIS A 113 0.61 9.33 -14.10
N GLY A 114 1.48 8.32 -14.16
CA GLY A 114 2.89 8.44 -13.81
C GLY A 114 3.24 8.20 -12.34
N ALA A 115 2.48 7.36 -11.65
CA ALA A 115 2.89 6.89 -10.34
C ALA A 115 4.17 6.05 -10.43
N ASP A 116 5.15 6.37 -9.60
CA ASP A 116 6.44 5.68 -9.58
C ASP A 116 6.40 4.46 -8.64
N VAL A 117 6.46 3.27 -9.24
CA VAL A 117 6.46 1.98 -8.53
C VAL A 117 7.71 1.74 -7.68
N LYS A 118 8.79 2.51 -7.92
CA LYS A 118 10.11 2.32 -7.28
C LYS A 118 10.25 3.11 -5.98
N ILE A 119 9.31 4.00 -5.67
CA ILE A 119 9.36 4.74 -4.41
C ILE A 119 9.25 3.76 -3.25
N LYS A 120 10.13 3.94 -2.27
CA LYS A 120 10.11 3.22 -0.99
C LYS A 120 9.68 4.15 0.13
N ALA A 121 8.84 3.63 1.01
CA ALA A 121 8.50 4.26 2.28
C ALA A 121 9.68 4.13 3.27
N ASP A 122 9.55 4.71 4.44
CA ASP A 122 10.64 4.81 5.44
C ASP A 122 11.04 3.42 6.01
N ASP A 123 10.12 2.46 5.97
CA ASP A 123 10.31 1.06 6.35
C ASP A 123 10.69 0.14 5.18
N GLY A 124 10.98 0.72 4.00
CA GLY A 124 11.27 -0.03 2.77
C GLY A 124 10.03 -0.55 2.03
N MET A 125 8.82 -0.26 2.52
CA MET A 125 7.58 -0.66 1.86
C MET A 125 7.53 -0.09 0.44
N THR A 126 7.19 -0.95 -0.53
CA THR A 126 6.89 -0.58 -1.91
C THR A 126 5.42 -0.86 -2.23
N ALA A 127 4.92 -0.37 -3.38
CA ALA A 127 3.58 -0.71 -3.82
C ALA A 127 3.40 -2.24 -4.00
N PHE A 128 4.46 -2.96 -4.43
CA PHE A 128 4.44 -4.41 -4.59
C PHE A 128 4.31 -5.13 -3.24
N LEU A 129 5.11 -4.74 -2.23
CA LEU A 129 5.00 -5.29 -0.88
C LEU A 129 3.66 -4.94 -0.22
N GLN A 130 3.15 -3.73 -0.42
CA GLN A 130 1.85 -3.33 0.10
C GLN A 130 0.70 -4.13 -0.55
N CYS A 131 0.80 -4.42 -1.86
CA CYS A 131 -0.12 -5.32 -2.57
C CYS A 131 -0.13 -6.73 -1.95
N THR A 132 1.03 -7.25 -1.53
CA THR A 132 1.12 -8.55 -0.84
C THR A 132 0.20 -8.60 0.40
N PHE A 133 0.19 -7.55 1.21
CA PHE A 133 -0.72 -7.45 2.36
C PHE A 133 -2.19 -7.35 1.93
N GLY A 134 -2.46 -6.67 0.82
CA GLY A 134 -3.80 -6.59 0.24
C GLY A 134 -4.33 -7.96 -0.18
N ILE A 135 -3.49 -8.80 -0.81
CA ILE A 135 -3.83 -10.17 -1.22
C ILE A 135 -4.06 -11.06 0.00
N ILE A 136 -3.14 -11.06 0.96
CA ILE A 136 -3.27 -11.83 2.22
C ILE A 136 -4.56 -11.44 2.96
N SER A 137 -4.94 -10.16 2.92
CA SER A 137 -6.18 -9.66 3.51
C SER A 137 -7.42 -9.86 2.62
N LYS A 138 -7.28 -10.49 1.43
CA LYS A 138 -8.34 -10.75 0.45
C LYS A 138 -9.06 -9.49 -0.06
N LYS A 139 -8.37 -8.37 -0.11
CA LYS A 139 -8.90 -7.10 -0.64
C LYS A 139 -8.68 -6.95 -2.13
N VAL A 140 -7.56 -7.46 -2.63
CA VAL A 140 -7.16 -7.43 -4.04
C VAL A 140 -6.66 -8.81 -4.49
N THR A 141 -6.50 -8.99 -5.81
CA THR A 141 -5.99 -10.20 -6.44
C THR A 141 -4.59 -9.98 -7.00
N THR A 142 -3.97 -11.04 -7.54
CA THR A 142 -2.65 -10.97 -8.20
C THR A 142 -2.63 -10.09 -9.44
N ASP A 143 -3.79 -9.70 -10.01
CA ASP A 143 -3.87 -8.77 -11.14
C ASP A 143 -3.20 -7.42 -10.83
N VAL A 144 -3.28 -6.98 -9.56
CA VAL A 144 -2.56 -5.78 -9.10
C VAL A 144 -1.05 -6.00 -9.16
N MET A 145 -0.55 -7.17 -8.76
CA MET A 145 0.88 -7.50 -8.87
C MET A 145 1.33 -7.54 -10.33
N ASP A 146 0.54 -8.15 -11.22
CA ASP A 146 0.84 -8.18 -12.67
C ASP A 146 0.97 -6.76 -13.22
N LEU A 147 0.05 -5.87 -12.84
CA LEU A 147 0.08 -4.48 -13.24
C LEU A 147 1.32 -3.75 -12.72
N LEU A 148 1.70 -3.96 -11.46
CA LEU A 148 2.90 -3.37 -10.85
C LEU A 148 4.18 -3.90 -11.50
N LEU A 149 4.30 -5.22 -11.73
CA LEU A 149 5.46 -5.84 -12.41
C LEU A 149 5.61 -5.32 -13.83
N LYS A 150 4.52 -5.18 -14.59
CA LYS A 150 4.51 -4.60 -15.94
C LYS A 150 5.04 -3.16 -15.94
N ASN A 151 4.83 -2.42 -14.85
CA ASN A 151 5.34 -1.05 -14.68
C ASN A 151 6.71 -0.98 -13.99
N GLY A 152 7.41 -2.10 -13.83
CA GLY A 152 8.79 -2.16 -13.36
C GLY A 152 8.98 -2.28 -11.85
N ALA A 153 7.97 -2.75 -11.11
CA ALA A 153 8.14 -3.16 -9.73
C ALA A 153 9.08 -4.36 -9.62
N ASN A 154 9.77 -4.48 -8.50
CA ASN A 154 10.70 -5.59 -8.26
C ASN A 154 10.09 -6.58 -7.27
N VAL A 155 9.88 -7.83 -7.70
CA VAL A 155 9.35 -8.93 -6.88
C VAL A 155 10.22 -9.24 -5.65
N ASN A 156 11.51 -8.88 -5.71
CA ASN A 156 12.50 -9.11 -4.66
C ASN A 156 12.75 -7.90 -3.76
N ASP A 157 11.91 -6.88 -3.83
CA ASP A 157 11.98 -5.80 -2.85
C ASP A 157 11.79 -6.36 -1.43
N ALA A 158 12.52 -5.76 -0.49
CA ALA A 158 12.50 -6.19 0.90
C ALA A 158 12.25 -5.01 1.83
N LEU A 159 11.56 -5.27 2.92
CA LEU A 159 11.36 -4.34 4.01
C LEU A 159 12.68 -3.98 4.69
N THR A 160 12.79 -2.76 5.21
CA THR A 160 13.96 -2.29 5.98
C THR A 160 13.57 -1.86 7.38
N GLY A 161 12.30 -2.01 7.74
CA GLY A 161 11.78 -1.68 9.07
C GLY A 161 12.38 -2.56 10.16
N LYS A 162 12.33 -2.09 11.41
CA LYS A 162 12.97 -2.75 12.56
C LYS A 162 12.39 -4.13 12.87
N ASP A 163 11.10 -4.32 12.66
CA ASP A 163 10.39 -5.55 13.05
C ASP A 163 10.55 -6.68 12.03
N THR A 164 10.82 -6.34 10.75
CA THR A 164 10.93 -7.31 9.65
C THR A 164 12.05 -6.94 8.68
N PRO A 165 13.29 -6.72 9.17
CA PRO A 165 14.37 -6.25 8.31
C PRO A 165 14.78 -7.33 7.29
N GLY A 166 14.64 -7.01 6.01
CA GLY A 166 14.96 -7.92 4.91
C GLY A 166 13.83 -8.87 4.50
N TRP A 167 12.59 -8.66 4.97
CA TRP A 167 11.49 -9.52 4.57
C TRP A 167 10.97 -9.19 3.17
N THR A 168 10.79 -10.22 2.35
CA THR A 168 10.26 -10.15 0.99
C THR A 168 8.80 -10.58 0.92
N ALA A 169 8.15 -10.33 -0.22
CA ALA A 169 6.79 -10.83 -0.49
C ALA A 169 6.69 -12.36 -0.33
N LEU A 170 7.70 -13.12 -0.77
CA LEU A 170 7.71 -14.59 -0.63
C LEU A 170 7.76 -15.03 0.84
N MET A 171 8.50 -14.33 1.68
CA MET A 171 8.52 -14.60 3.12
C MET A 171 7.16 -14.32 3.76
N LEU A 172 6.50 -13.22 3.38
CA LEU A 172 5.15 -12.87 3.85
C LEU A 172 4.13 -13.93 3.42
N ALA A 173 4.17 -14.40 2.17
CA ALA A 173 3.31 -15.47 1.70
C ALA A 173 3.56 -16.77 2.48
N SER A 174 4.84 -17.09 2.76
CA SER A 174 5.24 -18.34 3.43
C SER A 174 4.80 -18.39 4.90
N ILE A 175 4.91 -17.28 5.63
CA ILE A 175 4.48 -17.24 7.04
C ILE A 175 2.95 -17.24 7.19
N ASN A 176 2.23 -16.74 6.18
CA ASN A 176 0.77 -16.71 6.17
C ASN A 176 0.13 -17.98 5.57
N GLY A 177 0.91 -18.94 5.10
CA GLY A 177 0.39 -20.18 4.52
C GLY A 177 -0.27 -20.00 3.15
N ASP A 178 -0.02 -18.89 2.47
CA ASP A 178 -0.64 -18.58 1.18
C ASP A 178 0.14 -19.27 0.04
N TYR A 179 -0.25 -20.52 -0.23
CA TYR A 179 0.39 -21.37 -1.25
C TYR A 179 0.28 -20.75 -2.66
N GLU A 180 -0.89 -20.23 -3.03
CA GLU A 180 -1.09 -19.69 -4.38
C GLU A 180 -0.27 -18.41 -4.57
N LEU A 181 -0.20 -17.55 -3.56
CA LEU A 181 0.66 -16.37 -3.61
C LEU A 181 2.15 -16.75 -3.64
N ALA A 182 2.59 -17.71 -2.81
CA ALA A 182 3.98 -18.18 -2.84
C ALA A 182 4.36 -18.75 -4.23
N LYS A 183 3.48 -19.55 -4.82
CA LYS A 183 3.66 -20.10 -6.17
C LYS A 183 3.70 -19.00 -7.23
N TYR A 184 2.79 -18.04 -7.16
CA TYR A 184 2.77 -16.88 -8.05
C TYR A 184 4.11 -16.12 -7.98
N LEU A 185 4.57 -15.77 -6.79
CA LEU A 185 5.81 -15.03 -6.59
C LEU A 185 7.04 -15.78 -7.14
N ILE A 186 7.13 -17.09 -6.92
CA ILE A 186 8.22 -17.92 -7.44
C ILE A 186 8.23 -17.94 -8.98
N ILE A 187 7.06 -18.08 -9.62
CA ILE A 187 6.94 -18.06 -11.09
C ILE A 187 7.38 -16.70 -11.65
N HIS A 188 7.17 -15.60 -10.90
CA HIS A 188 7.60 -14.26 -11.31
C HIS A 188 9.01 -13.89 -10.84
N GLY A 189 9.83 -14.87 -10.43
CA GLY A 189 11.25 -14.68 -10.17
C GLY A 189 11.61 -14.27 -8.74
N ALA A 190 10.74 -14.56 -7.76
CA ALA A 190 11.11 -14.39 -6.37
C ALA A 190 12.30 -15.27 -6.01
N ASN A 191 13.29 -14.69 -5.33
CA ASN A 191 14.45 -15.41 -4.85
C ASN A 191 14.07 -16.31 -3.66
N VAL A 192 13.98 -17.61 -3.90
CA VAL A 192 13.62 -18.61 -2.88
C VAL A 192 14.65 -18.73 -1.76
N ASN A 193 15.89 -18.30 -2.00
CA ASN A 193 17.00 -18.36 -1.06
C ASN A 193 17.34 -16.98 -0.46
N HIS A 194 16.46 -15.99 -0.61
CA HIS A 194 16.65 -14.72 0.04
C HIS A 194 16.65 -14.89 1.57
N THR A 195 17.63 -14.26 2.22
CA THR A 195 17.80 -14.32 3.67
C THR A 195 17.58 -12.93 4.25
N SER A 196 16.73 -12.82 5.27
CA SER A 196 16.55 -11.58 6.02
C SER A 196 17.80 -11.20 6.80
N ASN A 197 17.83 -10.00 7.37
CA ASN A 197 18.96 -9.56 8.21
C ASN A 197 19.16 -10.43 9.48
N GLU A 198 18.15 -11.21 9.86
CA GLU A 198 18.16 -12.12 11.00
C GLU A 198 18.43 -13.58 10.59
N GLY A 199 18.80 -13.84 9.34
CA GLY A 199 19.05 -15.18 8.84
C GLY A 199 17.79 -16.00 8.52
N ILE A 200 16.62 -15.36 8.49
CA ILE A 200 15.33 -16.01 8.21
C ILE A 200 15.16 -16.18 6.70
N THR A 201 14.61 -17.33 6.28
CA THR A 201 14.27 -17.63 4.87
C THR A 201 12.78 -17.96 4.75
N ALA A 202 12.22 -17.88 3.52
CA ALA A 202 10.85 -18.33 3.25
C ALA A 202 10.65 -19.81 3.67
N LEU A 203 11.66 -20.65 3.47
CA LEU A 203 11.62 -22.06 3.86
C LEU A 203 11.57 -22.24 5.39
N SER A 204 12.38 -21.48 6.13
CA SER A 204 12.37 -21.57 7.61
C SER A 204 11.03 -21.14 8.20
N LEU A 205 10.41 -20.08 7.64
CA LEU A 205 9.07 -19.63 8.03
C LEU A 205 7.98 -20.69 7.75
N ALA A 206 7.97 -21.26 6.55
CA ALA A 206 7.02 -22.30 6.18
C ALA A 206 7.17 -23.56 7.07
N LYS A 207 8.40 -23.94 7.44
CA LYS A 207 8.67 -25.06 8.37
C LYS A 207 8.16 -24.73 9.79
N GLN A 208 8.44 -23.54 10.30
CA GLN A 208 8.01 -23.08 11.61
C GLN A 208 6.49 -23.14 11.76
N GLU A 209 5.75 -22.68 10.76
CA GLU A 209 4.29 -22.67 10.74
C GLU A 209 3.67 -23.99 10.26
N LYS A 210 4.50 -24.99 9.90
CA LYS A 210 4.09 -26.33 9.43
C LYS A 210 3.24 -26.33 8.15
N TYR A 211 3.53 -25.41 7.24
CA TYR A 211 2.92 -25.37 5.91
C TYR A 211 3.66 -26.29 4.93
N ASP A 212 3.45 -27.61 5.05
CA ASP A 212 4.16 -28.64 4.30
C ASP A 212 4.05 -28.47 2.78
N ASN A 213 2.92 -28.00 2.28
CA ASN A 213 2.72 -27.70 0.85
C ASN A 213 3.66 -26.60 0.36
N ILE A 214 3.88 -25.54 1.16
CA ILE A 214 4.81 -24.45 0.83
C ILE A 214 6.25 -24.93 0.98
N VAL A 215 6.55 -25.73 2.01
CA VAL A 215 7.88 -26.37 2.17
C VAL A 215 8.23 -27.19 0.92
N MET A 216 7.30 -28.03 0.44
CA MET A 216 7.51 -28.83 -0.78
C MET A 216 7.68 -27.93 -2.01
N LEU A 217 6.88 -26.88 -2.15
CA LEU A 217 6.97 -25.92 -3.24
C LEU A 217 8.35 -25.24 -3.27
N LEU A 218 8.80 -24.71 -2.15
CA LEU A 218 10.09 -24.01 -2.03
C LEU A 218 11.27 -24.96 -2.33
N LYS A 219 11.27 -26.19 -1.78
CA LYS A 219 12.31 -27.20 -2.07
C LYS A 219 12.33 -27.60 -3.54
N LYS A 220 11.16 -27.78 -4.17
CA LYS A 220 11.05 -28.05 -5.62
C LYS A 220 11.71 -26.95 -6.46
N HIS A 221 11.71 -25.71 -5.98
CA HIS A 221 12.32 -24.57 -6.66
C HIS A 221 13.71 -24.20 -6.13
N GLY A 222 14.39 -25.12 -5.41
CA GLY A 222 15.80 -25.01 -5.04
C GLY A 222 16.04 -24.23 -3.73
N ALA A 223 15.07 -24.18 -2.84
CA ALA A 223 15.31 -23.63 -1.50
C ALA A 223 16.31 -24.51 -0.73
N LEU A 224 17.37 -23.87 -0.21
CA LEU A 224 18.41 -24.50 0.60
C LEU A 224 17.96 -24.60 2.07
N GLU A 225 18.50 -25.61 2.80
CA GLU A 225 18.19 -25.82 4.22
C GLU A 225 18.72 -24.66 5.09
#